data_07d8ff7306c29b4714be23861cde2a66
#
_entry.id   07d8ff7306c29b4714be23861cde2a66
#
_cell.length_a   1.000
_cell.length_b   1.000
_cell.length_c   1.000
_cell.angle_alpha   90.00
_cell.angle_beta   90.00
_cell.angle_gamma   90.00
#
_symmetry.space_group_name_H-M   'P 1'
#
loop_
_entity.id
_entity.type
_entity.pdbx_description
1 polymer ?
#
loop_
_entity_poly.entity_id
_entity_poly.type
_entity_poly.pdbx_seq_one_letter_code
_entity_poly.pdbx_strand_id
1 'polypeptide(L)'
;MSGGGLYRSANAHDGGLPPDDGATFISAEPLNQPGVESVAPPQEVVGETSAAANSAVMAIGSLVSRGTGFIRNLMIGAALGGALVGDAFTTAIFLPNQVYEFLLGGVLTSVLIPVLVRRRKADPDRGEAYSQRLLTLAVLALAAVALIAMVGAPVLTSIYAGGKDDNYQDLVTGLSYLMLPMLFFTGVSALIAAVLNTRGHFAAPMWAPILNNLVVIGVCALYIAVFGAKIIQPGEMGWDRILLIGGGTLLGVAVQTAGLLPALRKVGFRWKWRFDFRALGLSELARLGGWMFCYVGVNQLGLFVVVNLLTRAAGGDNAGLLIYNNVFLLLMMAHGIIAVSIITALMPRMSAAAAENRFGDVTADLSRGTRMVSAVLAPIAVCYAVLAAPISVVVFRYGAFTGDNAVATSTVLLVAALGLVPFAVSQLFTFAFYALPDTRTPALVNIPVVILRVLLQVGLFLLFSNTFAAAGMMLGNAVSYLAAAIISAMLLRPRVGRIGLGRIMRTLGRVVVAALGAALVGVLVVAVLPGDPADLSWAAAAVQLVIGGAAIGATYLGLAMLLRIGEITEVVGMVRRRLGR
;
A
#
# COMPACT_ATOMS: atom_id res chain seq x y z
N MET A 1 34.41 -42.40 47.70
CA MET A 1 33.64 -42.27 48.93
C MET A 1 32.49 -41.32 48.56
N SER A 2 31.37 -41.84 48.25
CA SER A 2 30.16 -42.09 49.01
C SER A 2 29.46 -40.77 49.37
N GLY A 3 28.30 -40.48 49.03
CA GLY A 3 26.99 -41.07 48.86
C GLY A 3 26.04 -39.87 48.87
N GLY A 4 24.97 -39.77 48.20
CA GLY A 4 23.80 -40.61 48.36
C GLY A 4 22.70 -39.88 49.15
N GLY A 5 21.57 -39.77 48.54
CA GLY A 5 20.28 -39.90 49.22
C GLY A 5 19.44 -38.61 49.41
N LEU A 6 18.34 -38.59 48.80
CA LEU A 6 16.97 -39.05 49.13
C LEU A 6 16.00 -37.92 49.51
N TYR A 7 14.97 -37.82 48.69
CA TYR A 7 13.53 -37.65 48.98
C TYR A 7 13.09 -37.21 50.38
N ARG A 8 12.22 -36.21 50.40
CA ARG A 8 10.92 -36.36 51.07
C ARG A 8 9.92 -35.27 50.69
N SER A 9 8.75 -35.75 50.33
CA SER A 9 7.46 -35.07 50.25
C SER A 9 6.90 -34.75 51.64
N ALA A 10 6.13 -33.68 51.78
CA ALA A 10 4.87 -33.66 52.55
C ALA A 10 4.16 -32.29 52.39
N ASN A 11 3.02 -32.36 51.79
CA ASN A 11 1.68 -31.89 52.21
C ASN A 11 1.47 -30.59 52.98
N ALA A 12 0.69 -29.74 52.31
CA ALA A 12 -0.65 -29.25 52.67
C ALA A 12 -0.77 -28.10 53.67
N HIS A 13 -1.43 -27.12 53.20
CA HIS A 13 -2.50 -26.28 53.72
C HIS A 13 -2.26 -24.77 53.79
N ASP A 14 -3.26 -24.15 53.23
CA ASP A 14 -3.93 -22.88 53.50
C ASP A 14 -3.51 -21.59 52.77
N GLY A 15 -4.42 -21.21 51.90
CA GLY A 15 -5.22 -19.99 52.02
C GLY A 15 -4.51 -18.69 51.61
N GLY A 16 -4.70 -18.27 50.36
CA GLY A 16 -4.40 -16.90 49.98
C GLY A 16 -4.35 -16.74 48.48
N LEU A 17 -5.42 -16.24 47.88
CA LEU A 17 -5.45 -15.80 46.47
C LEU A 17 -4.50 -14.63 46.26
N PRO A 18 -3.59 -14.68 45.32
CA PRO A 18 -2.92 -13.48 44.81
C PRO A 18 -3.70 -12.87 43.64
N PRO A 19 -3.50 -11.58 43.38
CA PRO A 19 -4.29 -10.80 42.46
C PRO A 19 -4.03 -11.15 40.97
N ASP A 20 -5.10 -10.95 40.24
CA ASP A 20 -5.28 -11.11 38.79
C ASP A 20 -4.27 -10.28 37.97
N ASP A 21 -3.29 -10.92 37.41
CA ASP A 21 -2.42 -10.31 36.41
C ASP A 21 -2.33 -11.20 35.16
N GLY A 22 -3.08 -10.75 34.13
CA GLY A 22 -2.75 -10.80 32.73
C GLY A 22 -2.45 -12.12 32.04
N ALA A 23 -3.46 -12.63 31.35
CA ALA A 23 -3.37 -13.37 30.08
C ALA A 23 -2.25 -14.42 29.92
N THR A 24 -2.46 -15.59 30.49
CA THR A 24 -1.78 -16.83 30.10
C THR A 24 -2.43 -17.41 28.86
N PHE A 25 -1.68 -17.49 27.76
CA PHE A 25 -2.01 -18.32 26.61
C PHE A 25 -2.00 -19.78 27.03
N ILE A 26 -3.13 -20.45 26.90
CA ILE A 26 -3.25 -21.89 27.08
C ILE A 26 -2.57 -22.55 25.87
N SER A 27 -1.38 -23.08 26.07
CA SER A 27 -0.80 -24.09 25.21
C SER A 27 -1.59 -25.38 25.42
N ALA A 28 -2.28 -25.83 24.37
CA ALA A 28 -2.92 -27.15 24.38
C ALA A 28 -1.83 -28.22 24.29
N GLU A 29 -1.57 -28.90 25.40
CA GLU A 29 -0.86 -30.19 25.39
C GLU A 29 -1.70 -31.23 24.62
N PRO A 30 -1.06 -32.08 23.80
CA PRO A 30 -1.74 -33.20 23.16
C PRO A 30 -2.05 -34.29 24.16
N LEU A 31 -3.33 -34.50 24.45
CA LEU A 31 -3.81 -35.70 25.15
C LEU A 31 -3.54 -36.95 24.32
N ASN A 32 -2.52 -37.68 24.71
CA ASN A 32 -2.19 -38.99 24.18
C ASN A 32 -3.18 -40.02 24.74
N GLN A 33 -4.20 -40.39 23.97
CA GLN A 33 -5.03 -41.57 24.26
C GLN A 33 -4.67 -42.68 23.26
N PRO A 34 -4.34 -43.88 23.71
CA PRO A 34 -4.06 -45.01 22.83
C PRO A 34 -5.37 -45.65 22.35
N GLY A 35 -5.49 -45.74 21.03
CA GLY A 35 -6.40 -46.70 20.39
C GLY A 35 -7.72 -46.16 19.85
N VAL A 36 -7.67 -45.15 18.95
CA VAL A 36 -8.68 -45.00 17.88
C VAL A 36 -7.93 -44.69 16.60
N GLU A 37 -7.91 -45.65 15.69
CA GLU A 37 -7.51 -45.37 14.30
C GLU A 37 -8.47 -44.31 13.74
N SER A 38 -8.02 -43.06 13.72
CA SER A 38 -8.70 -42.00 12.99
C SER A 38 -8.46 -42.26 11.51
N VAL A 39 -9.46 -42.83 10.84
CA VAL A 39 -9.59 -42.71 9.40
C VAL A 39 -9.71 -41.22 9.11
N ALA A 40 -8.59 -40.61 8.73
CA ALA A 40 -8.56 -39.25 8.21
C ALA A 40 -9.55 -39.19 7.03
N PRO A 41 -10.50 -38.24 7.00
CA PRO A 41 -11.31 -38.07 5.80
C PRO A 41 -10.35 -37.79 4.65
N PRO A 42 -10.63 -38.30 3.44
CA PRO A 42 -9.76 -38.05 2.30
C PRO A 42 -9.57 -36.56 2.17
N GLN A 43 -8.35 -36.10 2.35
CA GLN A 43 -7.95 -34.76 1.91
C GLN A 43 -8.16 -34.81 0.41
N GLU A 44 -9.17 -34.09 -0.08
CA GLU A 44 -9.20 -33.71 -1.48
C GLU A 44 -7.87 -33.03 -1.76
N VAL A 45 -6.98 -33.76 -2.37
CA VAL A 45 -5.76 -33.26 -3.01
C VAL A 45 -6.27 -32.36 -4.11
N VAL A 46 -6.51 -31.08 -3.78
CA VAL A 46 -6.63 -30.03 -4.79
C VAL A 46 -5.29 -30.07 -5.51
N GLY A 47 -5.28 -30.62 -6.71
CA GLY A 47 -4.07 -30.94 -7.42
C GLY A 47 -3.15 -29.74 -7.50
N GLU A 48 -1.85 -29.92 -7.28
CA GLU A 48 -0.80 -28.87 -7.31
C GLU A 48 -0.88 -28.01 -8.58
N THR A 49 -1.36 -28.56 -9.68
CA THR A 49 -1.65 -27.87 -10.95
C THR A 49 -2.77 -26.83 -10.83
N SER A 50 -3.80 -27.05 -10.00
CA SER A 50 -4.89 -26.10 -9.80
C SER A 50 -4.46 -24.93 -8.90
N ALA A 51 -3.62 -25.15 -7.88
CA ALA A 51 -3.10 -24.12 -7.01
C ALA A 51 -2.12 -23.20 -7.77
N ALA A 52 -1.25 -23.72 -8.60
CA ALA A 52 -0.31 -22.96 -9.43
C ALA A 52 -1.05 -22.13 -10.49
N ALA A 53 -2.08 -22.69 -11.14
CA ALA A 53 -2.92 -21.97 -12.11
C ALA A 53 -3.70 -20.83 -11.45
N ASN A 54 -4.29 -21.04 -10.28
CA ASN A 54 -4.99 -20.00 -9.53
C ASN A 54 -4.02 -18.88 -9.09
N SER A 55 -2.82 -19.23 -8.64
CA SER A 55 -1.79 -18.26 -8.27
C SER A 55 -1.33 -17.42 -9.48
N ALA A 56 -1.20 -18.02 -10.66
CA ALA A 56 -0.86 -17.31 -11.89
C ALA A 56 -1.99 -16.33 -12.31
N VAL A 57 -3.24 -16.76 -12.27
CA VAL A 57 -4.41 -15.90 -12.57
C VAL A 57 -4.49 -14.71 -11.60
N MET A 58 -4.22 -14.94 -10.32
CA MET A 58 -4.16 -13.86 -9.31
C MET A 58 -3.02 -12.88 -9.57
N ALA A 59 -1.82 -13.38 -9.90
CA ALA A 59 -0.66 -12.54 -10.20
C ALA A 59 -0.89 -11.69 -11.46
N ILE A 60 -1.41 -12.28 -12.54
CA ILE A 60 -1.76 -11.57 -13.77
C ILE A 60 -2.86 -10.54 -13.49
N GLY A 61 -3.93 -10.92 -12.79
CA GLY A 61 -5.01 -10.01 -12.41
C GLY A 61 -4.51 -8.81 -11.61
N SER A 62 -3.62 -9.02 -10.64
CA SER A 62 -2.98 -7.96 -9.85
C SER A 62 -2.14 -7.03 -10.73
N LEU A 63 -1.34 -7.58 -11.67
CA LEU A 63 -0.51 -6.78 -12.56
C LEU A 63 -1.36 -5.94 -13.52
N VAL A 64 -2.39 -6.54 -14.14
CA VAL A 64 -3.33 -5.84 -15.04
C VAL A 64 -4.09 -4.75 -14.29
N SER A 65 -4.54 -5.04 -13.06
CA SER A 65 -5.23 -4.06 -12.20
C SER A 65 -4.32 -2.86 -11.88
N ARG A 66 -3.05 -3.09 -11.58
CA ARG A 66 -2.07 -2.02 -11.33
C ARG A 66 -1.80 -1.21 -12.61
N GLY A 67 -1.61 -1.88 -13.75
CA GLY A 67 -1.39 -1.24 -15.04
C GLY A 67 -2.58 -0.37 -15.47
N THR A 68 -3.81 -0.90 -15.40
CA THR A 68 -5.02 -0.13 -15.70
C THR A 68 -5.26 1.00 -14.72
N GLY A 69 -4.95 0.81 -13.43
CA GLY A 69 -5.01 1.88 -12.43
C GLY A 69 -4.01 3.00 -12.70
N PHE A 70 -2.83 2.68 -13.20
CA PHE A 70 -1.85 3.66 -13.63
C PHE A 70 -2.35 4.45 -14.84
N ILE A 71 -2.84 3.78 -15.89
CA ILE A 71 -3.44 4.42 -17.07
C ILE A 71 -4.61 5.32 -16.67
N ARG A 72 -5.46 4.88 -15.74
CA ARG A 72 -6.54 5.73 -15.20
C ARG A 72 -6.02 7.05 -14.64
N ASN A 73 -4.94 7.02 -13.84
CA ASN A 73 -4.38 8.24 -13.26
C ASN A 73 -3.75 9.16 -14.34
N LEU A 74 -3.13 8.58 -15.36
CA LEU A 74 -2.66 9.35 -16.54
C LEU A 74 -3.82 10.03 -17.24
N MET A 75 -4.93 9.33 -17.47
CA MET A 75 -6.13 9.88 -18.11
C MET A 75 -6.78 10.99 -17.29
N ILE A 76 -6.79 10.88 -15.96
CA ILE A 76 -7.26 11.95 -15.07
C ILE A 76 -6.37 13.18 -15.23
N GLY A 77 -5.04 13.02 -15.22
CA GLY A 77 -4.11 14.12 -15.43
C GLY A 77 -4.25 14.74 -16.82
N ALA A 78 -4.46 13.93 -17.86
CA ALA A 78 -4.68 14.41 -19.22
C ALA A 78 -6.00 15.17 -19.39
N ALA A 79 -7.05 14.78 -18.66
CA ALA A 79 -8.37 15.41 -18.73
C ALA A 79 -8.46 16.70 -17.92
N LEU A 80 -7.90 16.71 -16.69
CA LEU A 80 -8.09 17.78 -15.70
C LEU A 80 -6.83 18.64 -15.48
N GLY A 81 -5.68 18.21 -15.96
CA GLY A 81 -4.39 18.85 -15.74
C GLY A 81 -3.78 18.55 -14.36
N GLY A 82 -2.56 19.02 -14.16
CA GLY A 82 -1.82 18.90 -12.90
C GLY A 82 -1.96 20.10 -11.97
N ALA A 83 -2.86 21.04 -12.30
CA ALA A 83 -3.11 22.27 -11.56
C ALA A 83 -4.38 22.18 -10.70
N LEU A 84 -4.99 23.34 -10.36
CA LEU A 84 -6.07 23.48 -9.38
C LEU A 84 -7.27 22.54 -9.59
N VAL A 85 -7.70 22.29 -10.84
CA VAL A 85 -8.86 21.41 -11.10
C VAL A 85 -8.50 19.94 -10.83
N GLY A 86 -7.32 19.48 -11.27
CA GLY A 86 -6.84 18.15 -10.97
C GLY A 86 -6.62 17.93 -9.47
N ASP A 87 -6.13 18.93 -8.76
CA ASP A 87 -5.97 18.90 -7.31
C ASP A 87 -7.32 18.89 -6.58
N ALA A 88 -8.29 19.68 -7.02
CA ALA A 88 -9.65 19.68 -6.48
C ALA A 88 -10.32 18.31 -6.63
N PHE A 89 -10.19 17.69 -7.81
CA PHE A 89 -10.64 16.32 -8.05
C PHE A 89 -9.94 15.30 -7.13
N THR A 90 -8.61 15.43 -6.99
CA THR A 90 -7.83 14.52 -6.14
C THR A 90 -8.18 14.71 -4.67
N THR A 91 -8.39 15.93 -4.22
CA THR A 91 -8.87 16.23 -2.86
C THR A 91 -10.25 15.62 -2.62
N ALA A 92 -11.19 15.78 -3.56
CA ALA A 92 -12.53 15.23 -3.44
C ALA A 92 -12.54 13.68 -3.37
N ILE A 93 -11.72 12.99 -4.16
CA ILE A 93 -11.63 11.52 -4.14
C ILE A 93 -10.91 11.00 -2.89
N PHE A 94 -10.04 11.79 -2.28
CA PHE A 94 -9.40 11.43 -1.01
C PHE A 94 -10.41 11.32 0.13
N LEU A 95 -11.44 12.16 0.19
CA LEU A 95 -12.41 12.18 1.28
C LEU A 95 -13.07 10.79 1.51
N PRO A 96 -13.74 10.16 0.53
CA PRO A 96 -14.32 8.85 0.73
C PRO A 96 -13.28 7.76 1.03
N ASN A 97 -12.09 7.84 0.43
CA ASN A 97 -11.02 6.88 0.67
C ASN A 97 -10.49 6.96 2.11
N GLN A 98 -10.33 8.16 2.67
CA GLN A 98 -9.89 8.35 4.05
C GLN A 98 -10.89 7.78 5.05
N VAL A 99 -12.19 8.07 4.84
CA VAL A 99 -13.24 7.52 5.71
C VAL A 99 -13.28 5.99 5.60
N TYR A 100 -13.14 5.44 4.39
CA TYR A 100 -13.08 4.00 4.16
C TYR A 100 -11.89 3.35 4.89
N GLU A 101 -10.69 3.88 4.70
CA GLU A 101 -9.47 3.36 5.35
C GLU A 101 -9.55 3.44 6.87
N PHE A 102 -10.10 4.53 7.40
CA PHE A 102 -10.29 4.67 8.84
C PHE A 102 -11.27 3.63 9.41
N LEU A 103 -12.38 3.37 8.71
CA LEU A 103 -13.43 2.47 9.19
C LEU A 103 -13.10 1.00 8.96
N LEU A 104 -12.55 0.66 7.80
CA LEU A 104 -12.45 -0.73 7.33
C LEU A 104 -11.04 -1.19 7.00
N GLY A 105 -10.12 -0.29 6.63
CA GLY A 105 -8.84 -0.65 6.04
C GLY A 105 -7.99 -1.63 6.86
N GLY A 106 -7.92 -1.43 8.17
CA GLY A 106 -7.18 -2.34 9.06
C GLY A 106 -8.01 -3.50 9.61
N VAL A 107 -9.29 -3.25 9.88
CA VAL A 107 -10.19 -4.20 10.55
C VAL A 107 -10.62 -5.32 9.61
N LEU A 108 -10.80 -5.01 8.33
CA LEU A 108 -11.26 -5.99 7.35
C LEU A 108 -10.29 -7.18 7.23
N THR A 109 -9.02 -6.91 7.06
CA THR A 109 -8.00 -7.94 6.82
C THR A 109 -7.56 -8.63 8.10
N SER A 110 -7.42 -7.89 9.20
CA SER A 110 -6.86 -8.41 10.45
C SER A 110 -7.90 -9.10 11.35
N VAL A 111 -9.16 -8.70 11.28
CA VAL A 111 -10.22 -9.18 12.17
C VAL A 111 -11.31 -9.94 11.42
N LEU A 112 -11.90 -9.33 10.39
CA LEU A 112 -13.07 -9.90 9.74
C LEU A 112 -12.75 -11.19 8.98
N ILE A 113 -11.66 -11.26 8.23
CA ILE A 113 -11.29 -12.47 7.47
C ILE A 113 -11.02 -13.65 8.42
N PRO A 114 -10.20 -13.56 9.47
CA PRO A 114 -10.00 -14.65 10.42
C PRO A 114 -11.28 -15.10 11.11
N VAL A 115 -12.15 -14.16 11.49
CA VAL A 115 -13.44 -14.48 12.12
C VAL A 115 -14.36 -15.22 11.15
N LEU A 116 -14.49 -14.75 9.91
CA LEU A 116 -15.29 -15.42 8.88
C LEU A 116 -14.78 -16.85 8.61
N VAL A 117 -13.45 -17.04 8.56
CA VAL A 117 -12.83 -18.37 8.39
C VAL A 117 -13.15 -19.29 9.57
N ARG A 118 -13.03 -18.78 10.82
CA ARG A 118 -13.36 -19.56 12.03
C ARG A 118 -14.82 -19.95 12.04
N ARG A 119 -15.75 -19.02 11.78
CA ARG A 119 -17.20 -19.28 11.75
C ARG A 119 -17.55 -20.28 10.64
N ARG A 120 -16.89 -20.19 9.48
CA ARG A 120 -17.10 -21.17 8.40
C ARG A 120 -16.72 -22.60 8.80
N LYS A 121 -15.72 -22.77 9.67
CA LYS A 121 -15.31 -24.09 10.18
C LYS A 121 -16.15 -24.58 11.35
N ALA A 122 -16.61 -23.68 12.22
CA ALA A 122 -17.26 -24.01 13.49
C ALA A 122 -18.79 -24.09 13.38
N ASP A 123 -19.42 -23.25 12.56
CA ASP A 123 -20.88 -23.15 12.50
C ASP A 123 -21.48 -24.25 11.58
N PRO A 124 -22.62 -24.87 11.95
CA PRO A 124 -23.28 -25.90 11.16
C PRO A 124 -23.70 -25.43 9.75
N ASP A 125 -24.01 -24.12 9.61
CA ASP A 125 -24.37 -23.49 8.35
C ASP A 125 -23.14 -22.94 7.57
N ARG A 126 -21.94 -23.37 7.95
CA ARG A 126 -20.67 -22.89 7.39
C ARG A 126 -20.52 -21.37 7.45
N GLY A 127 -21.03 -20.74 8.54
CA GLY A 127 -20.95 -19.31 8.78
C GLY A 127 -21.79 -18.44 7.86
N GLU A 128 -22.80 -19.01 7.19
CA GLU A 128 -23.65 -18.26 6.25
C GLU A 128 -24.49 -17.21 6.97
N ALA A 129 -25.15 -17.59 8.07
CA ALA A 129 -25.93 -16.66 8.88
C ALA A 129 -25.08 -15.54 9.49
N TYR A 130 -23.87 -15.85 9.94
CA TYR A 130 -22.93 -14.85 10.44
C TYR A 130 -22.51 -13.86 9.35
N SER A 131 -22.15 -14.37 8.16
CA SER A 131 -21.78 -13.53 7.01
C SER A 131 -22.94 -12.64 6.56
N GLN A 132 -24.17 -13.14 6.56
CA GLN A 132 -25.38 -12.36 6.22
C GLN A 132 -25.63 -11.22 7.22
N ARG A 133 -25.51 -11.48 8.55
CA ARG A 133 -25.62 -10.45 9.59
C ARG A 133 -24.56 -9.39 9.44
N LEU A 134 -23.31 -9.83 9.22
CA LEU A 134 -22.17 -8.91 9.07
C LEU A 134 -22.36 -8.01 7.85
N LEU A 135 -22.73 -8.58 6.69
CA LEU A 135 -23.01 -7.80 5.49
C LEU A 135 -24.19 -6.84 5.69
N THR A 136 -25.26 -7.27 6.35
CA THR A 136 -26.41 -6.42 6.64
C THR A 136 -26.01 -5.22 7.52
N LEU A 137 -25.31 -5.48 8.63
CA LEU A 137 -24.80 -4.41 9.51
C LEU A 137 -23.89 -3.44 8.78
N ALA A 138 -22.95 -3.97 8.01
CA ALA A 138 -21.97 -3.17 7.31
C ALA A 138 -22.61 -2.31 6.20
N VAL A 139 -23.56 -2.84 5.43
CA VAL A 139 -24.29 -2.06 4.42
C VAL A 139 -25.05 -0.93 5.07
N LEU A 140 -25.76 -1.16 6.18
CA LEU A 140 -26.47 -0.12 6.90
C LEU A 140 -25.53 0.93 7.49
N ALA A 141 -24.45 0.48 8.12
CA ALA A 141 -23.46 1.39 8.69
C ALA A 141 -22.76 2.24 7.62
N LEU A 142 -22.34 1.63 6.51
CA LEU A 142 -21.72 2.34 5.39
C LEU A 142 -22.67 3.30 4.71
N ALA A 143 -23.95 2.93 4.54
CA ALA A 143 -24.96 3.84 4.02
C ALA A 143 -25.19 5.05 4.94
N ALA A 144 -25.28 4.81 6.25
CA ALA A 144 -25.43 5.88 7.24
C ALA A 144 -24.20 6.81 7.25
N VAL A 145 -22.97 6.25 7.24
CA VAL A 145 -21.74 7.06 7.20
C VAL A 145 -21.64 7.83 5.88
N ALA A 146 -21.97 7.22 4.74
CA ALA A 146 -21.97 7.91 3.46
C ALA A 146 -22.96 9.10 3.44
N LEU A 147 -24.17 8.91 3.98
CA LEU A 147 -25.14 9.98 4.11
C LEU A 147 -24.67 11.10 5.04
N ILE A 148 -24.11 10.75 6.22
CA ILE A 148 -23.55 11.73 7.15
C ILE A 148 -22.40 12.50 6.49
N ALA A 149 -21.50 11.80 5.77
CA ALA A 149 -20.40 12.42 5.06
C ALA A 149 -20.90 13.35 3.93
N MET A 150 -21.95 12.95 3.19
CA MET A 150 -22.56 13.81 2.16
C MET A 150 -23.16 15.08 2.76
N VAL A 151 -23.94 14.96 3.85
CA VAL A 151 -24.49 16.14 4.55
C VAL A 151 -23.35 17.03 5.10
N GLY A 152 -22.28 16.39 5.59
CA GLY A 152 -21.09 17.06 6.10
C GLY A 152 -20.09 17.51 5.02
N ALA A 153 -20.38 17.33 3.73
CA ALA A 153 -19.43 17.65 2.66
C ALA A 153 -18.86 19.07 2.70
N PRO A 154 -19.64 20.13 2.94
CA PRO A 154 -19.09 21.48 3.05
C PRO A 154 -18.09 21.62 4.22
N VAL A 155 -18.38 20.98 5.36
CA VAL A 155 -17.47 20.99 6.53
C VAL A 155 -16.20 20.22 6.21
N LEU A 156 -16.30 19.05 5.60
CA LEU A 156 -15.15 18.28 5.16
C LEU A 156 -14.31 19.09 4.17
N THR A 157 -14.93 19.75 3.20
CA THR A 157 -14.24 20.62 2.25
C THR A 157 -13.52 21.76 2.96
N SER A 158 -14.17 22.46 3.89
CA SER A 158 -13.52 23.56 4.62
C SER A 158 -12.32 23.08 5.46
N ILE A 159 -12.36 21.87 5.98
CA ILE A 159 -11.24 21.27 6.73
C ILE A 159 -10.05 20.94 5.81
N TYR A 160 -10.29 20.40 4.60
CA TYR A 160 -9.24 19.97 3.67
C TYR A 160 -8.80 21.06 2.70
N ALA A 161 -9.70 21.91 2.26
CA ALA A 161 -9.49 22.98 1.28
C ALA A 161 -9.60 24.39 1.88
N GLY A 162 -9.71 24.51 3.18
CA GLY A 162 -9.80 25.80 3.88
C GLY A 162 -8.55 26.66 3.63
N GLY A 163 -8.76 27.94 3.27
CA GLY A 163 -7.69 28.86 2.87
C GLY A 163 -7.51 28.99 1.35
N LYS A 164 -8.27 28.25 0.55
CA LYS A 164 -8.44 28.47 -0.88
C LYS A 164 -9.62 29.39 -1.17
N ASP A 165 -9.64 29.95 -2.39
CA ASP A 165 -10.75 30.75 -2.89
C ASP A 165 -12.06 29.96 -2.94
N ASP A 166 -13.18 30.67 -2.92
CA ASP A 166 -14.53 30.08 -2.87
C ASP A 166 -14.79 29.17 -4.08
N ASN A 167 -14.33 29.56 -5.28
CA ASN A 167 -14.50 28.75 -6.49
C ASN A 167 -13.84 27.36 -6.36
N TYR A 168 -12.66 27.29 -5.73
CA TYR A 168 -12.00 26.01 -5.46
C TYR A 168 -12.77 25.17 -4.44
N GLN A 169 -13.24 25.80 -3.35
CA GLN A 169 -14.00 25.11 -2.32
C GLN A 169 -15.35 24.61 -2.86
N ASP A 170 -16.02 25.40 -3.69
CA ASP A 170 -17.28 25.01 -4.35
C ASP A 170 -17.07 23.84 -5.30
N LEU A 171 -15.98 23.85 -6.08
CA LEU A 171 -15.63 22.72 -6.95
C LEU A 171 -15.37 21.44 -6.14
N VAL A 172 -14.55 21.50 -5.08
CA VAL A 172 -14.28 20.34 -4.20
C VAL A 172 -15.58 19.85 -3.56
N THR A 173 -16.44 20.75 -3.11
CA THR A 173 -17.74 20.42 -2.48
C THR A 173 -18.67 19.74 -3.49
N GLY A 174 -18.80 20.31 -4.70
CA GLY A 174 -19.62 19.74 -5.77
C GLY A 174 -19.15 18.33 -6.18
N LEU A 175 -17.85 18.13 -6.36
CA LEU A 175 -17.27 16.83 -6.61
C LEU A 175 -17.48 15.87 -5.43
N SER A 176 -17.34 16.36 -4.19
CA SER A 176 -17.51 15.55 -2.98
C SER A 176 -18.93 15.00 -2.83
N TYR A 177 -19.97 15.78 -3.17
CA TYR A 177 -21.35 15.27 -3.16
C TYR A 177 -21.54 14.07 -4.07
N LEU A 178 -20.85 14.02 -5.22
CA LEU A 178 -20.92 12.91 -6.16
C LEU A 178 -19.99 11.75 -5.76
N MET A 179 -18.87 12.04 -5.09
CA MET A 179 -17.85 11.02 -4.78
C MET A 179 -17.98 10.40 -3.39
N LEU A 180 -18.55 11.09 -2.40
CA LEU A 180 -18.73 10.52 -1.06
C LEU A 180 -19.57 9.23 -1.03
N PRO A 181 -20.57 9.01 -1.90
CA PRO A 181 -21.25 7.72 -2.03
C PRO A 181 -20.33 6.56 -2.44
N MET A 182 -19.15 6.84 -3.02
CA MET A 182 -18.16 5.81 -3.33
C MET A 182 -17.74 5.01 -2.09
N LEU A 183 -17.74 5.65 -0.90
CA LEU A 183 -17.48 5.00 0.38
C LEU A 183 -18.36 3.76 0.59
N PHE A 184 -19.66 3.90 0.30
CA PHE A 184 -20.61 2.80 0.41
C PHE A 184 -20.23 1.65 -0.53
N PHE A 185 -20.04 1.92 -1.82
CA PHE A 185 -19.72 0.89 -2.81
C PHE A 185 -18.36 0.25 -2.56
N THR A 186 -17.35 1.03 -2.20
CA THR A 186 -16.00 0.52 -1.87
C THR A 186 -16.06 -0.43 -0.67
N GLY A 187 -16.76 -0.03 0.39
CA GLY A 187 -16.92 -0.84 1.60
C GLY A 187 -17.68 -2.14 1.34
N VAL A 188 -18.79 -2.06 0.59
CA VAL A 188 -19.55 -3.25 0.20
C VAL A 188 -18.72 -4.18 -0.69
N SER A 189 -17.99 -3.62 -1.66
CA SER A 189 -17.07 -4.38 -2.52
C SER A 189 -16.02 -5.15 -1.71
N ALA A 190 -15.41 -4.50 -0.73
CA ALA A 190 -14.39 -5.10 0.13
C ALA A 190 -14.97 -6.23 1.00
N LEU A 191 -16.17 -6.08 1.53
CA LEU A 191 -16.86 -7.13 2.30
C LEU A 191 -17.25 -8.33 1.44
N ILE A 192 -17.77 -8.09 0.24
CA ILE A 192 -18.07 -9.17 -0.73
C ILE A 192 -16.78 -9.90 -1.09
N ALA A 193 -15.68 -9.17 -1.33
CA ALA A 193 -14.38 -9.75 -1.59
C ALA A 193 -13.87 -10.61 -0.42
N ALA A 194 -14.07 -10.18 0.83
CA ALA A 194 -13.74 -10.97 2.02
C ALA A 194 -14.53 -12.28 2.06
N VAL A 195 -15.83 -12.25 1.81
CA VAL A 195 -16.68 -13.46 1.73
C VAL A 195 -16.22 -14.39 0.61
N LEU A 196 -15.91 -13.87 -0.58
CA LEU A 196 -15.40 -14.65 -1.71
C LEU A 196 -14.05 -15.31 -1.39
N ASN A 197 -13.13 -14.56 -0.78
CA ASN A 197 -11.82 -15.08 -0.37
C ASN A 197 -11.94 -16.22 0.64
N THR A 198 -12.82 -16.10 1.64
CA THR A 198 -13.06 -17.19 2.61
C THR A 198 -13.66 -18.43 1.98
N ARG A 199 -14.28 -18.31 0.81
CA ARG A 199 -14.85 -19.41 0.02
C ARG A 199 -13.89 -19.94 -1.06
N GLY A 200 -12.63 -19.47 -1.07
CA GLY A 200 -11.60 -19.91 -2.03
C GLY A 200 -11.74 -19.31 -3.43
N HIS A 201 -12.56 -18.26 -3.59
CA HIS A 201 -12.80 -17.62 -4.88
C HIS A 201 -12.05 -16.28 -4.97
N PHE A 202 -10.74 -16.35 -5.26
CA PHE A 202 -9.84 -15.18 -5.23
C PHE A 202 -9.82 -14.39 -6.53
N ALA A 203 -10.18 -15.00 -7.66
CA ALA A 203 -10.08 -14.37 -8.98
C ALA A 203 -10.97 -13.12 -9.09
N ALA A 204 -12.25 -13.21 -8.75
CA ALA A 204 -13.20 -12.10 -8.90
C ALA A 204 -12.78 -10.84 -8.12
N PRO A 205 -12.37 -10.89 -6.85
CA PRO A 205 -11.82 -9.73 -6.14
C PRO A 205 -10.60 -9.10 -6.79
N MET A 206 -9.73 -9.88 -7.44
CA MET A 206 -8.54 -9.37 -8.11
C MET A 206 -8.84 -8.66 -9.43
N TRP A 207 -9.89 -9.11 -10.15
CA TRP A 207 -10.29 -8.53 -11.44
C TRP A 207 -11.30 -7.38 -11.32
N ALA A 208 -12.08 -7.31 -10.22
CA ALA A 208 -13.09 -6.28 -10.03
C ALA A 208 -12.57 -4.84 -10.12
N PRO A 209 -11.39 -4.46 -9.56
CA PRO A 209 -10.86 -3.11 -9.69
C PRO A 209 -10.56 -2.69 -11.14
N ILE A 210 -10.34 -3.64 -12.04
CA ILE A 210 -10.12 -3.35 -13.47
C ILE A 210 -11.37 -2.73 -14.09
N LEU A 211 -12.57 -3.20 -13.69
CA LEU A 211 -13.83 -2.63 -14.16
C LEU A 211 -13.93 -1.14 -13.80
N ASN A 212 -13.62 -0.78 -12.56
CA ASN A 212 -13.57 0.61 -12.14
C ASN A 212 -12.58 1.43 -12.98
N ASN A 213 -11.37 0.91 -13.16
CA ASN A 213 -10.35 1.61 -13.93
C ASN A 213 -10.80 1.85 -15.38
N LEU A 214 -11.38 0.85 -16.04
CA LEU A 214 -11.88 0.95 -17.41
C LEU A 214 -13.02 1.97 -17.54
N VAL A 215 -13.96 1.99 -16.59
CA VAL A 215 -15.05 2.97 -16.59
C VAL A 215 -14.49 4.39 -16.45
N VAL A 216 -13.58 4.64 -15.50
CA VAL A 216 -13.00 5.97 -15.29
C VAL A 216 -12.14 6.39 -16.49
N ILE A 217 -11.38 5.49 -17.11
CA ILE A 217 -10.64 5.77 -18.36
C ILE A 217 -11.63 6.18 -19.45
N GLY A 218 -12.73 5.46 -19.62
CA GLY A 218 -13.79 5.81 -20.59
C GLY A 218 -14.44 7.15 -20.31
N VAL A 219 -14.69 7.47 -19.04
CA VAL A 219 -15.22 8.78 -18.61
C VAL A 219 -14.24 9.91 -18.92
N CYS A 220 -12.95 9.74 -18.63
CA CYS A 220 -11.93 10.72 -18.97
C CYS A 220 -11.79 10.91 -20.50
N ALA A 221 -11.84 9.81 -21.26
CA ALA A 221 -11.82 9.88 -22.73
C ALA A 221 -13.04 10.64 -23.27
N LEU A 222 -14.24 10.36 -22.73
CA LEU A 222 -15.47 11.07 -23.08
C LEU A 222 -15.37 12.57 -22.69
N TYR A 223 -14.84 12.87 -21.49
CA TYR A 223 -14.62 14.24 -21.05
C TYR A 223 -13.73 15.00 -22.05
N ILE A 224 -12.60 14.41 -22.46
CA ILE A 224 -11.67 15.01 -23.44
C ILE A 224 -12.36 15.19 -24.80
N ALA A 225 -13.17 14.22 -25.24
CA ALA A 225 -13.86 14.28 -26.51
C ALA A 225 -14.94 15.39 -26.54
N VAL A 226 -15.65 15.60 -25.43
CA VAL A 226 -16.76 16.56 -25.36
C VAL A 226 -16.27 17.97 -25.04
N PHE A 227 -15.37 18.13 -24.06
CA PHE A 227 -14.94 19.42 -23.54
C PHE A 227 -13.53 19.83 -23.96
N GLY A 228 -12.76 18.89 -24.54
CA GLY A 228 -11.35 19.07 -24.86
C GLY A 228 -10.45 18.92 -23.63
N ALA A 229 -9.16 18.73 -23.91
CA ALA A 229 -8.11 18.70 -22.87
C ALA A 229 -7.54 20.13 -22.69
N LYS A 230 -8.32 21.00 -22.09
CA LYS A 230 -7.96 22.41 -21.86
C LYS A 230 -7.72 22.66 -20.38
N ILE A 231 -6.76 23.54 -20.09
CA ILE A 231 -6.57 24.08 -18.73
C ILE A 231 -7.73 25.03 -18.46
N ILE A 232 -8.47 24.75 -17.40
CA ILE A 232 -9.59 25.59 -16.96
C ILE A 232 -9.41 25.93 -15.48
N GLN A 233 -10.00 27.05 -15.08
CA GLN A 233 -10.01 27.44 -13.67
C GLN A 233 -11.17 26.77 -12.92
N PRO A 234 -11.08 26.63 -11.59
CA PRO A 234 -12.14 26.02 -10.78
C PRO A 234 -13.52 26.63 -11.02
N GLY A 235 -13.63 27.97 -11.15
CA GLY A 235 -14.89 28.67 -11.42
C GLY A 235 -15.49 28.43 -12.82
N GLU A 236 -14.70 27.88 -13.75
CA GLU A 236 -15.17 27.52 -15.10
C GLU A 236 -15.68 26.07 -15.20
N MET A 237 -15.60 25.31 -14.08
CA MET A 237 -16.04 23.93 -13.99
C MET A 237 -17.57 23.86 -13.78
N GLY A 238 -18.32 23.93 -14.88
CA GLY A 238 -19.79 23.81 -14.84
C GLY A 238 -20.27 22.45 -14.32
N TRP A 239 -21.54 22.42 -13.91
CA TRP A 239 -22.17 21.19 -13.37
C TRP A 239 -22.16 20.02 -14.37
N ASP A 240 -22.22 20.27 -15.68
CA ASP A 240 -22.09 19.29 -16.75
C ASP A 240 -20.76 18.53 -16.68
N ARG A 241 -19.66 19.24 -16.45
CA ARG A 241 -18.32 18.67 -16.29
C ARG A 241 -18.16 17.95 -14.95
N ILE A 242 -18.67 18.55 -13.88
CA ILE A 242 -18.66 17.96 -12.52
C ILE A 242 -19.45 16.65 -12.52
N LEU A 243 -20.66 16.63 -13.10
CA LEU A 243 -21.48 15.41 -13.20
C LEU A 243 -20.78 14.32 -14.03
N LEU A 244 -20.18 14.66 -15.17
CA LEU A 244 -19.50 13.68 -15.99
C LEU A 244 -18.31 13.05 -15.25
N ILE A 245 -17.41 13.84 -14.68
CA ILE A 245 -16.18 13.31 -14.07
C ILE A 245 -16.44 12.72 -12.67
N GLY A 246 -17.22 13.41 -11.82
CA GLY A 246 -17.56 12.95 -10.47
C GLY A 246 -18.53 11.78 -10.48
N GLY A 247 -19.63 11.90 -11.23
CA GLY A 247 -20.64 10.84 -11.40
C GLY A 247 -20.08 9.63 -12.13
N GLY A 248 -19.23 9.84 -13.15
CA GLY A 248 -18.54 8.76 -13.85
C GLY A 248 -17.55 8.00 -12.96
N THR A 249 -16.87 8.69 -12.05
CA THR A 249 -15.99 8.06 -11.06
C THR A 249 -16.80 7.23 -10.06
N LEU A 250 -17.93 7.73 -9.58
CA LEU A 250 -18.88 6.97 -8.77
C LEU A 250 -19.37 5.72 -9.50
N LEU A 251 -19.78 5.88 -10.78
CA LEU A 251 -20.22 4.77 -11.62
C LEU A 251 -19.15 3.68 -11.71
N GLY A 252 -17.87 4.04 -11.82
CA GLY A 252 -16.77 3.08 -11.87
C GLY A 252 -16.73 2.16 -10.64
N VAL A 253 -16.85 2.73 -9.44
CA VAL A 253 -16.86 1.94 -8.19
C VAL A 253 -18.16 1.14 -8.05
N ALA A 254 -19.31 1.68 -8.50
CA ALA A 254 -20.56 0.95 -8.51
C ALA A 254 -20.50 -0.27 -9.44
N VAL A 255 -19.93 -0.12 -10.65
CA VAL A 255 -19.71 -1.22 -11.60
C VAL A 255 -18.73 -2.26 -11.05
N GLN A 256 -17.66 -1.83 -10.38
CA GLN A 256 -16.74 -2.73 -9.67
C GLN A 256 -17.49 -3.59 -8.65
N THR A 257 -18.34 -2.99 -7.84
CA THR A 257 -19.13 -3.68 -6.80
C THR A 257 -20.15 -4.64 -7.43
N ALA A 258 -20.85 -4.18 -8.46
CA ALA A 258 -21.80 -5.00 -9.20
C ALA A 258 -21.13 -6.20 -9.88
N GLY A 259 -19.92 -6.05 -10.39
CA GLY A 259 -19.11 -7.10 -10.99
C GLY A 259 -18.74 -8.26 -10.05
N LEU A 260 -18.80 -8.06 -8.73
CA LEU A 260 -18.60 -9.12 -7.74
C LEU A 260 -19.85 -9.95 -7.46
N LEU A 261 -21.05 -9.43 -7.76
CA LEU A 261 -22.32 -10.12 -7.46
C LEU A 261 -22.49 -11.47 -8.19
N PRO A 262 -22.13 -11.61 -9.48
CA PRO A 262 -22.18 -12.91 -10.15
C PRO A 262 -21.28 -13.95 -9.50
N ALA A 263 -20.07 -13.56 -9.07
CA ALA A 263 -19.14 -14.44 -8.36
C ALA A 263 -19.70 -14.86 -6.99
N LEU A 264 -20.34 -13.95 -6.27
CA LEU A 264 -20.99 -14.24 -4.99
C LEU A 264 -22.11 -15.29 -5.15
N ARG A 265 -22.90 -15.19 -6.22
CA ARG A 265 -23.93 -16.18 -6.56
C ARG A 265 -23.32 -17.53 -6.94
N LYS A 266 -22.23 -17.56 -7.71
CA LYS A 266 -21.52 -18.79 -8.12
C LYS A 266 -20.99 -19.61 -6.94
N VAL A 267 -20.54 -18.94 -5.87
CA VAL A 267 -20.10 -19.64 -4.64
C VAL A 267 -21.25 -20.06 -3.74
N GLY A 268 -22.51 -19.96 -4.21
CA GLY A 268 -23.71 -20.39 -3.50
C GLY A 268 -24.12 -19.48 -2.34
N PHE A 269 -23.53 -18.28 -2.22
CA PHE A 269 -23.91 -17.34 -1.17
C PHE A 269 -25.16 -16.57 -1.59
N ARG A 270 -26.23 -16.72 -0.79
CA ARG A 270 -27.48 -15.97 -0.94
C ARG A 270 -27.60 -14.96 0.17
N TRP A 271 -27.42 -13.70 -0.13
CA TRP A 271 -27.61 -12.66 0.86
C TRP A 271 -29.08 -12.57 1.28
N LYS A 272 -29.31 -12.68 2.58
CA LYS A 272 -30.59 -12.42 3.24
C LYS A 272 -30.37 -11.34 4.30
N TRP A 273 -31.27 -10.39 4.39
CA TRP A 273 -31.25 -9.37 5.42
C TRP A 273 -31.46 -9.99 6.79
N ARG A 274 -30.53 -9.76 7.73
CA ARG A 274 -30.61 -10.27 9.11
C ARG A 274 -30.25 -9.17 10.07
N PHE A 275 -31.18 -8.83 11.00
CA PHE A 275 -31.06 -7.69 11.91
C PHE A 275 -30.71 -8.09 13.34
N ASP A 276 -30.51 -9.36 13.62
CA ASP A 276 -30.12 -9.90 14.94
C ASP A 276 -28.60 -9.73 15.19
N PHE A 277 -28.13 -8.48 15.29
CA PHE A 277 -26.71 -8.10 15.38
C PHE A 277 -26.04 -8.53 16.70
N ARG A 278 -26.80 -8.82 17.75
CA ARG A 278 -26.26 -9.31 19.03
C ARG A 278 -25.46 -10.60 18.86
N ALA A 279 -25.81 -11.42 17.87
CA ALA A 279 -25.10 -12.67 17.58
C ALA A 279 -23.73 -12.47 16.88
N LEU A 280 -23.35 -11.24 16.52
CA LEU A 280 -22.06 -10.95 15.90
C LEU A 280 -20.89 -10.89 16.89
N GLY A 281 -21.15 -10.68 18.18
CA GLY A 281 -20.08 -10.52 19.18
C GLY A 281 -19.23 -9.27 18.91
N LEU A 282 -19.88 -8.11 18.70
CA LEU A 282 -19.19 -6.84 18.32
C LEU A 282 -18.12 -6.42 19.32
N SER A 283 -18.28 -6.73 20.62
CA SER A 283 -17.27 -6.45 21.66
C SER A 283 -15.97 -7.22 21.43
N GLU A 284 -16.06 -8.48 20.98
CA GLU A 284 -14.89 -9.28 20.61
C GLU A 284 -14.19 -8.69 19.38
N LEU A 285 -14.96 -8.31 18.36
CA LEU A 285 -14.45 -7.67 17.15
C LEU A 285 -13.74 -6.34 17.47
N ALA A 286 -14.33 -5.51 18.34
CA ALA A 286 -13.76 -4.23 18.75
C ALA A 286 -12.44 -4.41 19.54
N ARG A 287 -12.38 -5.41 20.43
CA ARG A 287 -11.16 -5.70 21.20
C ARG A 287 -10.03 -6.19 20.30
N LEU A 288 -10.32 -7.07 19.32
CA LEU A 288 -9.34 -7.57 18.37
C LEU A 288 -8.86 -6.48 17.41
N GLY A 289 -9.76 -5.56 17.01
CA GLY A 289 -9.46 -4.48 16.06
C GLY A 289 -8.80 -3.24 16.69
N GLY A 290 -8.82 -3.08 18.02
CA GLY A 290 -8.45 -1.83 18.68
C GLY A 290 -7.04 -1.31 18.34
N TRP A 291 -6.02 -2.17 18.37
CA TRP A 291 -4.66 -1.80 17.98
C TRP A 291 -4.54 -1.43 16.50
N MET A 292 -5.31 -2.10 15.65
CA MET A 292 -5.32 -1.80 14.23
C MET A 292 -6.02 -0.48 13.93
N PHE A 293 -7.09 -0.14 14.64
CA PHE A 293 -7.71 1.19 14.60
C PHE A 293 -6.71 2.28 15.00
N CYS A 294 -5.94 2.06 16.06
CA CYS A 294 -4.89 3.00 16.48
C CYS A 294 -3.84 3.17 15.37
N TYR A 295 -3.34 2.07 14.80
CA TYR A 295 -2.37 2.10 13.70
C TYR A 295 -2.90 2.88 12.50
N VAL A 296 -4.11 2.54 12.03
CA VAL A 296 -4.75 3.21 10.90
C VAL A 296 -5.01 4.68 11.25
N GLY A 297 -5.58 4.97 12.42
CA GLY A 297 -5.88 6.33 12.85
C GLY A 297 -4.66 7.25 12.85
N VAL A 298 -3.53 6.79 13.38
CA VAL A 298 -2.27 7.55 13.37
C VAL A 298 -1.79 7.83 11.93
N ASN A 299 -1.86 6.84 11.04
CA ASN A 299 -1.51 7.05 9.63
C ASN A 299 -2.45 8.04 8.93
N GLN A 300 -3.76 7.96 9.20
CA GLN A 300 -4.75 8.86 8.61
C GLN A 300 -4.57 10.30 9.08
N LEU A 301 -4.21 10.52 10.36
CA LEU A 301 -3.85 11.86 10.85
C LEU A 301 -2.60 12.39 10.12
N GLY A 302 -1.59 11.56 9.91
CA GLY A 302 -0.42 11.94 9.12
C GLY A 302 -0.75 12.30 7.67
N LEU A 303 -1.60 11.51 7.03
CA LEU A 303 -2.04 11.76 5.66
C LEU A 303 -2.93 13.00 5.55
N PHE A 304 -3.80 13.24 6.55
CA PHE A 304 -4.61 14.46 6.66
C PHE A 304 -3.72 15.72 6.61
N VAL A 305 -2.61 15.74 7.38
CA VAL A 305 -1.68 16.87 7.38
C VAL A 305 -1.07 17.05 5.98
N VAL A 306 -0.62 15.97 5.32
CA VAL A 306 -0.06 16.05 3.96
C VAL A 306 -1.05 16.63 2.97
N VAL A 307 -2.29 16.12 2.96
CA VAL A 307 -3.32 16.59 2.04
C VAL A 307 -3.60 18.07 2.27
N ASN A 308 -3.79 18.48 3.53
CA ASN A 308 -4.08 19.88 3.88
C ASN A 308 -2.93 20.83 3.47
N LEU A 309 -1.68 20.45 3.71
CA LEU A 309 -0.54 21.28 3.34
C LEU A 309 -0.37 21.37 1.81
N LEU A 310 -0.55 20.26 1.09
CA LEU A 310 -0.46 20.25 -0.37
C LEU A 310 -1.59 21.01 -1.02
N THR A 311 -2.81 20.89 -0.51
CA THR A 311 -3.95 21.66 -1.00
C THR A 311 -3.73 23.17 -0.80
N ARG A 312 -3.14 23.57 0.33
CA ARG A 312 -2.77 24.99 0.56
C ARG A 312 -1.69 25.47 -0.38
N ALA A 313 -0.68 24.63 -0.67
CA ALA A 313 0.41 24.96 -1.58
C ALA A 313 0.00 25.01 -3.05
N ALA A 314 -1.02 24.25 -3.45
CA ALA A 314 -1.47 24.16 -4.84
C ALA A 314 -1.89 25.53 -5.39
N GLY A 315 -1.52 25.83 -6.63
CA GLY A 315 -1.86 27.07 -7.34
C GLY A 315 -0.71 27.50 -8.25
N GLY A 316 -1.04 28.11 -9.39
CA GLY A 316 -0.07 28.42 -10.43
C GLY A 316 0.64 27.16 -10.90
N ASP A 317 1.98 27.19 -10.95
CA ASP A 317 2.84 26.08 -11.41
C ASP A 317 3.28 25.16 -10.25
N ASN A 318 2.73 25.34 -9.06
CA ASN A 318 3.14 24.56 -7.88
C ASN A 318 2.60 23.12 -7.95
N ALA A 319 3.44 22.16 -7.56
CA ALA A 319 3.05 20.77 -7.41
C ALA A 319 2.06 20.58 -6.25
N GLY A 320 0.83 20.20 -6.58
CA GLY A 320 -0.21 19.92 -5.63
C GLY A 320 -0.38 18.43 -5.34
N LEU A 321 -1.57 18.08 -4.84
CA LEU A 321 -1.91 16.74 -4.39
C LEU A 321 -1.92 15.72 -5.54
N LEU A 322 -2.37 16.08 -6.74
CA LEU A 322 -2.38 15.19 -7.91
C LEU A 322 -0.96 14.77 -8.29
N ILE A 323 -0.02 15.72 -8.37
CA ILE A 323 1.38 15.45 -8.72
C ILE A 323 2.03 14.58 -7.64
N TYR A 324 1.82 14.91 -6.36
CA TYR A 324 2.28 14.08 -5.25
C TYR A 324 1.77 12.64 -5.37
N ASN A 325 0.47 12.46 -5.63
CA ASN A 325 -0.14 11.14 -5.75
C ASN A 325 0.39 10.35 -6.95
N ASN A 326 0.61 11.01 -8.09
CA ASN A 326 1.19 10.38 -9.28
C ASN A 326 2.63 9.89 -9.03
N VAL A 327 3.46 10.70 -8.37
CA VAL A 327 4.82 10.30 -7.99
C VAL A 327 4.79 9.16 -6.96
N PHE A 328 3.91 9.24 -5.95
CA PHE A 328 3.75 8.18 -4.97
C PHE A 328 3.33 6.85 -5.63
N LEU A 329 2.47 6.90 -6.65
CA LEU A 329 2.07 5.73 -7.43
C LEU A 329 3.27 5.08 -8.14
N LEU A 330 4.18 5.87 -8.75
CA LEU A 330 5.41 5.35 -9.36
C LEU A 330 6.29 4.62 -8.33
N LEU A 331 6.45 5.19 -7.13
CA LEU A 331 7.18 4.51 -6.05
C LEU A 331 6.51 3.20 -5.65
N MET A 332 5.17 3.21 -5.53
CA MET A 332 4.40 2.01 -5.16
C MET A 332 4.46 0.93 -6.23
N MET A 333 4.57 1.29 -7.52
CA MET A 333 4.76 0.32 -8.59
C MET A 333 6.12 -0.40 -8.46
N ALA A 334 7.22 0.35 -8.32
CA ALA A 334 8.55 -0.23 -8.15
C ALA A 334 8.63 -1.10 -6.87
N HIS A 335 8.13 -0.58 -5.76
CA HIS A 335 8.05 -1.31 -4.48
C HIS A 335 7.19 -2.58 -4.62
N GLY A 336 6.01 -2.47 -5.20
CA GLY A 336 5.05 -3.57 -5.33
C GLY A 336 5.52 -4.71 -6.23
N ILE A 337 6.27 -4.41 -7.27
CA ILE A 337 6.82 -5.43 -8.19
C ILE A 337 8.01 -6.13 -7.54
N ILE A 338 8.91 -5.41 -6.90
CA ILE A 338 10.20 -5.94 -6.44
C ILE A 338 10.16 -6.30 -4.95
N ALA A 339 9.92 -5.31 -4.09
CA ALA A 339 10.04 -5.51 -2.65
C ALA A 339 8.96 -6.47 -2.12
N VAL A 340 7.71 -6.30 -2.56
CA VAL A 340 6.62 -7.18 -2.15
C VAL A 340 6.86 -8.61 -2.62
N SER A 341 7.43 -8.84 -3.81
CA SER A 341 7.77 -10.18 -4.30
C SER A 341 8.82 -10.86 -3.42
N ILE A 342 9.87 -10.12 -3.03
CA ILE A 342 10.92 -10.62 -2.14
C ILE A 342 10.35 -10.90 -0.74
N ILE A 343 9.58 -9.98 -0.18
CA ILE A 343 8.94 -10.11 1.14
C ILE A 343 8.02 -11.34 1.16
N THR A 344 7.18 -11.50 0.13
CA THR A 344 6.24 -12.63 0.03
C THR A 344 6.96 -13.98 -0.06
N ALA A 345 8.12 -14.04 -0.72
CA ALA A 345 8.93 -15.25 -0.79
C ALA A 345 9.63 -15.59 0.54
N LEU A 346 10.03 -14.57 1.33
CA LEU A 346 10.72 -14.74 2.60
C LEU A 346 9.77 -14.99 3.78
N MET A 347 8.56 -14.45 3.73
CA MET A 347 7.61 -14.47 4.85
C MET A 347 7.28 -15.88 5.36
N PRO A 348 6.94 -16.89 4.51
CA PRO A 348 6.67 -18.24 4.98
C PRO A 348 7.87 -18.89 5.66
N ARG A 349 9.08 -18.65 5.14
CA ARG A 349 10.33 -19.19 5.70
C ARG A 349 10.63 -18.59 7.05
N MET A 350 10.54 -17.26 7.18
CA MET A 350 10.72 -16.56 8.46
C MET A 350 9.68 -17.01 9.49
N SER A 351 8.41 -17.19 9.09
CA SER A 351 7.35 -17.65 9.99
C SER A 351 7.57 -19.09 10.46
N ALA A 352 7.98 -20.00 9.59
CA ALA A 352 8.31 -21.37 9.96
C ALA A 352 9.53 -21.42 10.90
N ALA A 353 10.60 -20.68 10.58
CA ALA A 353 11.77 -20.59 11.43
C ALA A 353 11.46 -19.98 12.82
N ALA A 354 10.59 -18.96 12.86
CA ALA A 354 10.14 -18.35 14.12
C ALA A 354 9.32 -19.34 14.98
N ALA A 355 8.41 -20.09 14.37
CA ALA A 355 7.60 -21.11 15.05
C ALA A 355 8.46 -22.22 15.68
N GLU A 356 9.59 -22.53 15.06
CA GLU A 356 10.57 -23.53 15.56
C GLU A 356 11.66 -22.91 16.44
N ASN A 357 11.54 -21.62 16.83
CA ASN A 357 12.53 -20.87 17.60
C ASN A 357 13.93 -20.81 16.95
N ARG A 358 14.03 -21.02 15.64
CA ARG A 358 15.27 -20.92 14.86
C ARG A 358 15.54 -19.47 14.45
N PHE A 359 15.76 -18.59 15.44
CA PHE A 359 15.94 -17.15 15.23
C PHE A 359 17.17 -16.80 14.39
N GLY A 360 18.18 -17.68 14.34
CA GLY A 360 19.33 -17.55 13.45
C GLY A 360 18.93 -17.55 11.96
N ASP A 361 17.96 -18.40 11.58
CA ASP A 361 17.45 -18.47 10.21
C ASP A 361 16.59 -17.23 9.88
N VAL A 362 15.78 -16.77 10.84
CA VAL A 362 15.01 -15.50 10.70
C VAL A 362 15.96 -14.34 10.42
N THR A 363 17.05 -14.21 11.18
CA THR A 363 18.02 -13.12 10.99
C THR A 363 18.81 -13.25 9.68
N ALA A 364 19.12 -14.48 9.25
CA ALA A 364 19.79 -14.74 7.99
C ALA A 364 18.91 -14.35 6.79
N ASP A 365 17.63 -14.76 6.80
CA ASP A 365 16.64 -14.41 5.77
C ASP A 365 16.35 -12.90 5.75
N LEU A 366 16.21 -12.26 6.92
CA LEU A 366 16.02 -10.82 7.03
C LEU A 366 17.24 -10.04 6.49
N SER A 367 18.46 -10.45 6.85
CA SER A 367 19.70 -9.85 6.35
C SER A 367 19.83 -10.02 4.84
N ARG A 368 19.52 -11.21 4.30
CA ARG A 368 19.54 -11.48 2.85
C ARG A 368 18.48 -10.64 2.14
N GLY A 369 17.26 -10.61 2.65
CA GLY A 369 16.16 -9.81 2.10
C GLY A 369 16.48 -8.32 2.03
N THR A 370 17.03 -7.76 3.11
CA THR A 370 17.45 -6.34 3.17
C THR A 370 18.47 -6.02 2.10
N ARG A 371 19.50 -6.83 1.93
CA ARG A 371 20.55 -6.63 0.92
C ARG A 371 19.99 -6.79 -0.49
N MET A 372 19.16 -7.81 -0.73
CA MET A 372 18.56 -8.08 -2.03
C MET A 372 17.61 -6.97 -2.48
N VAL A 373 16.68 -6.53 -1.58
CA VAL A 373 15.76 -5.43 -1.85
C VAL A 373 16.53 -4.15 -2.17
N SER A 374 17.56 -3.83 -1.37
CA SER A 374 18.37 -2.62 -1.58
C SER A 374 19.16 -2.67 -2.89
N ALA A 375 19.80 -3.82 -3.21
CA ALA A 375 20.59 -3.96 -4.42
C ALA A 375 19.73 -3.88 -5.71
N VAL A 376 18.49 -4.41 -5.68
CA VAL A 376 17.61 -4.41 -6.87
C VAL A 376 16.86 -3.10 -7.03
N LEU A 377 16.47 -2.42 -5.93
CA LEU A 377 15.76 -1.14 -6.01
C LEU A 377 16.69 0.07 -6.21
N ALA A 378 17.97 -0.02 -5.85
CA ALA A 378 18.91 1.10 -6.00
C ALA A 378 19.03 1.63 -7.44
N PRO A 379 19.23 0.80 -8.49
CA PRO A 379 19.28 1.31 -9.86
C PRO A 379 17.97 1.96 -10.30
N ILE A 380 16.80 1.49 -9.82
CA ILE A 380 15.51 2.12 -10.10
C ILE A 380 15.40 3.48 -9.41
N ALA A 381 15.87 3.58 -8.16
CA ALA A 381 15.94 4.86 -7.47
C ALA A 381 16.86 5.85 -8.20
N VAL A 382 17.99 5.40 -8.74
CA VAL A 382 18.88 6.21 -9.60
C VAL A 382 18.16 6.65 -10.86
N CYS A 383 17.45 5.75 -11.55
CA CYS A 383 16.65 6.11 -12.73
C CYS A 383 15.58 7.16 -12.38
N TYR A 384 14.87 6.99 -11.27
CA TYR A 384 13.86 7.95 -10.82
C TYR A 384 14.46 9.32 -10.47
N ALA A 385 15.68 9.36 -9.92
CA ALA A 385 16.35 10.61 -9.60
C ALA A 385 16.91 11.31 -10.83
N VAL A 386 17.69 10.59 -11.65
CA VAL A 386 18.44 11.18 -12.77
C VAL A 386 17.55 11.42 -13.99
N LEU A 387 16.63 10.48 -14.26
CA LEU A 387 15.72 10.55 -15.38
C LEU A 387 14.33 11.10 -15.00
N ALA A 388 14.25 11.86 -13.90
CA ALA A 388 12.99 12.40 -13.39
C ALA A 388 12.26 13.25 -14.46
N ALA A 389 12.97 14.14 -15.17
CA ALA A 389 12.41 14.99 -16.21
C ALA A 389 11.91 14.17 -17.42
N PRO A 390 12.72 13.31 -18.07
CA PRO A 390 12.23 12.51 -19.18
C PRO A 390 11.12 11.51 -18.76
N ILE A 391 11.16 10.95 -17.55
CA ILE A 391 10.06 10.13 -17.04
C ILE A 391 8.78 10.95 -16.95
N SER A 392 8.85 12.15 -16.36
CA SER A 392 7.68 13.02 -16.17
C SER A 392 7.05 13.43 -17.50
N VAL A 393 7.87 13.75 -18.51
CA VAL A 393 7.40 14.11 -19.84
C VAL A 393 6.78 12.90 -20.57
N VAL A 394 7.49 11.77 -20.62
CA VAL A 394 7.02 10.57 -21.33
C VAL A 394 5.75 10.01 -20.73
N VAL A 395 5.66 10.05 -19.39
CA VAL A 395 4.58 9.38 -18.66
C VAL A 395 3.37 10.27 -18.46
N PHE A 396 3.55 11.57 -18.17
CA PHE A 396 2.45 12.41 -17.70
C PHE A 396 2.09 13.58 -18.64
N ARG A 397 2.97 14.05 -19.50
CA ARG A 397 2.74 15.22 -20.35
C ARG A 397 1.79 14.93 -21.50
N TYR A 398 0.50 14.81 -21.18
CA TYR A 398 -0.58 14.59 -22.15
C TYR A 398 -1.78 15.49 -21.83
N GLY A 399 -2.46 15.96 -22.87
CA GLY A 399 -3.70 16.73 -22.72
C GLY A 399 -3.49 18.02 -21.94
N ALA A 400 -4.22 18.19 -20.85
CA ALA A 400 -4.14 19.36 -19.97
C ALA A 400 -2.94 19.34 -18.99
N PHE A 401 -2.15 18.26 -18.96
CA PHE A 401 -0.95 18.18 -18.13
C PHE A 401 0.23 18.84 -18.84
N THR A 402 0.61 20.04 -18.42
CA THR A 402 1.57 20.93 -19.09
C THR A 402 3.03 20.54 -18.92
N GLY A 403 3.93 21.28 -19.61
CA GLY A 403 5.37 21.20 -19.39
C GLY A 403 5.76 21.59 -17.97
N ASP A 404 5.16 22.66 -17.41
CA ASP A 404 5.41 23.11 -16.04
C ASP A 404 4.97 22.07 -15.02
N ASN A 405 3.84 21.40 -15.24
CA ASN A 405 3.43 20.26 -14.40
C ASN A 405 4.43 19.10 -14.49
N ALA A 406 5.05 18.85 -15.67
CA ALA A 406 6.07 17.83 -15.83
C ALA A 406 7.37 18.20 -15.10
N VAL A 407 7.78 19.47 -15.12
CA VAL A 407 8.92 19.98 -14.34
C VAL A 407 8.67 19.85 -12.85
N ALA A 408 7.50 20.28 -12.38
CA ALA A 408 7.11 20.12 -10.98
C ALA A 408 7.10 18.64 -10.55
N THR A 409 6.55 17.74 -11.41
CA THR A 409 6.56 16.29 -11.19
C THR A 409 7.99 15.75 -11.09
N SER A 410 8.90 16.22 -11.96
CA SER A 410 10.30 15.78 -11.95
C SER A 410 11.02 16.13 -10.67
N THR A 411 10.80 17.32 -10.13
CA THR A 411 11.36 17.76 -8.85
C THR A 411 10.87 16.87 -7.70
N VAL A 412 9.58 16.56 -7.67
CA VAL A 412 8.98 15.69 -6.66
C VAL A 412 9.50 14.26 -6.79
N LEU A 413 9.65 13.73 -8.03
CA LEU A 413 10.13 12.38 -8.30
C LEU A 413 11.60 12.19 -7.89
N LEU A 414 12.44 13.19 -8.18
CA LEU A 414 13.85 13.19 -7.79
C LEU A 414 14.00 13.01 -6.27
N VAL A 415 13.25 13.80 -5.49
CA VAL A 415 13.28 13.70 -4.03
C VAL A 415 12.66 12.39 -3.53
N ALA A 416 11.57 11.98 -4.14
CA ALA A 416 10.86 10.75 -3.78
C ALA A 416 11.73 9.49 -3.97
N ALA A 417 12.63 9.50 -4.97
CA ALA A 417 13.56 8.41 -5.23
C ALA A 417 14.42 8.04 -4.00
N LEU A 418 14.76 9.03 -3.16
CA LEU A 418 15.51 8.81 -1.91
C LEU A 418 14.75 7.94 -0.91
N GLY A 419 13.42 7.96 -0.97
CA GLY A 419 12.56 7.18 -0.08
C GLY A 419 12.35 5.73 -0.50
N LEU A 420 12.61 5.33 -1.75
CA LEU A 420 12.25 4.04 -2.31
C LEU A 420 12.90 2.85 -1.55
N VAL A 421 14.21 2.90 -1.37
CA VAL A 421 14.95 1.84 -0.65
C VAL A 421 14.63 1.83 0.84
N PRO A 422 14.68 2.97 1.58
CA PRO A 422 14.27 3.02 2.98
C PRO A 422 12.85 2.50 3.22
N PHE A 423 11.90 2.86 2.35
CA PHE A 423 10.53 2.35 2.43
C PHE A 423 10.46 0.83 2.34
N ALA A 424 11.11 0.25 1.33
CA ALA A 424 11.10 -1.18 1.12
C ALA A 424 11.76 -1.96 2.27
N VAL A 425 12.85 -1.44 2.83
CA VAL A 425 13.53 -2.01 4.00
C VAL A 425 12.66 -1.90 5.26
N SER A 426 12.00 -0.77 5.49
CA SER A 426 11.10 -0.59 6.64
C SER A 426 9.92 -1.57 6.58
N GLN A 427 9.35 -1.79 5.40
CA GLN A 427 8.30 -2.78 5.19
C GLN A 427 8.79 -4.21 5.47
N LEU A 428 9.98 -4.59 4.99
CA LEU A 428 10.55 -5.90 5.27
C LEU A 428 10.71 -6.15 6.78
N PHE A 429 11.16 -5.16 7.54
CA PHE A 429 11.26 -5.27 9.01
C PHE A 429 9.89 -5.34 9.68
N THR A 430 8.89 -4.63 9.19
CA THR A 430 7.51 -4.75 9.66
C THR A 430 6.98 -6.18 9.46
N PHE A 431 7.21 -6.77 8.29
CA PHE A 431 6.82 -8.15 8.02
C PHE A 431 7.61 -9.18 8.88
N ALA A 432 8.85 -8.87 9.28
CA ALA A 432 9.58 -9.71 10.21
C ALA A 432 8.92 -9.76 11.60
N PHE A 433 8.35 -8.66 12.11
CA PHE A 433 7.53 -8.69 13.32
C PHE A 433 6.25 -9.53 13.13
N TYR A 434 5.61 -9.46 11.96
CA TYR A 434 4.43 -10.29 11.68
C TYR A 434 4.79 -11.78 11.61
N ALA A 435 6.00 -12.12 11.15
CA ALA A 435 6.51 -13.49 11.20
C ALA A 435 6.73 -13.99 12.65
N LEU A 436 6.98 -13.09 13.60
CA LEU A 436 7.10 -13.34 15.04
C LEU A 436 5.76 -13.24 15.79
N PRO A 437 4.61 -13.42 15.20
CA PRO A 437 3.23 -13.06 15.54
C PRO A 437 3.07 -11.79 16.42
N ASP A 438 3.84 -10.75 16.14
CA ASP A 438 3.79 -9.49 16.87
C ASP A 438 3.25 -8.35 16.00
N THR A 439 1.99 -8.00 16.20
CA THR A 439 1.34 -6.86 15.54
C THR A 439 1.41 -5.57 16.38
N ARG A 440 1.67 -5.71 17.69
CA ARG A 440 1.70 -4.58 18.63
C ARG A 440 2.94 -3.70 18.40
N THR A 441 4.12 -4.30 18.27
CA THR A 441 5.36 -3.54 18.11
C THR A 441 5.38 -2.69 16.84
N PRO A 442 5.00 -3.17 15.64
CA PRO A 442 4.86 -2.31 14.46
C PRO A 442 3.88 -1.15 14.66
N ALA A 443 2.75 -1.38 15.34
CA ALA A 443 1.79 -0.33 15.64
C ALA A 443 2.39 0.76 16.56
N LEU A 444 3.14 0.37 17.60
CA LEU A 444 3.81 1.30 18.51
C LEU A 444 4.97 2.04 17.83
N VAL A 445 5.74 1.38 16.95
CA VAL A 445 6.82 2.01 16.16
C VAL A 445 6.25 3.04 15.18
N ASN A 446 5.07 2.77 14.62
CA ASN A 446 4.44 3.66 13.66
C ASN A 446 4.10 5.04 14.26
N ILE A 447 3.75 5.11 15.57
CA ILE A 447 3.40 6.37 16.22
C ILE A 447 4.54 7.40 16.15
N PRO A 448 5.73 7.16 16.71
CA PRO A 448 6.84 8.12 16.65
C PRO A 448 7.33 8.37 15.22
N VAL A 449 7.23 7.39 14.33
CA VAL A 449 7.59 7.55 12.91
C VAL A 449 6.64 8.51 12.20
N VAL A 450 5.33 8.41 12.44
CA VAL A 450 4.35 9.35 11.86
C VAL A 450 4.50 10.74 12.47
N ILE A 451 4.73 10.85 13.78
CA ILE A 451 5.00 12.14 14.43
C ILE A 451 6.23 12.78 13.80
N LEU A 452 7.36 12.06 13.67
CA LEU A 452 8.56 12.56 13.01
C LEU A 452 8.27 13.01 11.58
N ARG A 453 7.52 12.19 10.82
CA ARG A 453 7.10 12.52 9.45
C ARG A 453 6.33 13.83 9.40
N VAL A 454 5.31 13.99 10.23
CA VAL A 454 4.47 15.19 10.27
C VAL A 454 5.29 16.42 10.68
N LEU A 455 6.13 16.31 11.70
CA LEU A 455 6.99 17.41 12.12
C LEU A 455 7.95 17.87 11.02
N LEU A 456 8.57 16.92 10.31
CA LEU A 456 9.44 17.23 9.17
C LEU A 456 8.65 17.87 8.03
N GLN A 457 7.48 17.33 7.69
CA GLN A 457 6.65 17.86 6.60
C GLN A 457 6.15 19.28 6.89
N VAL A 458 5.65 19.53 8.10
CA VAL A 458 5.25 20.88 8.53
C VAL A 458 6.47 21.81 8.57
N GLY A 459 7.59 21.38 9.13
CA GLY A 459 8.81 22.18 9.19
C GLY A 459 9.33 22.55 7.79
N LEU A 460 9.39 21.60 6.87
CA LEU A 460 9.80 21.85 5.49
C LEU A 460 8.82 22.75 4.74
N PHE A 461 7.51 22.59 4.98
CA PHE A 461 6.50 23.48 4.41
C PHE A 461 6.63 24.93 4.87
N LEU A 462 6.98 25.15 6.14
CA LEU A 462 7.19 26.50 6.70
C LEU A 462 8.54 27.12 6.27
N LEU A 463 9.55 26.28 6.00
CA LEU A 463 10.89 26.74 5.63
C LEU A 463 11.05 27.02 4.13
N PHE A 464 10.36 26.28 3.29
CA PHE A 464 10.47 26.38 1.83
C PHE A 464 9.23 27.03 1.21
N SER A 465 9.38 27.54 -0.02
CA SER A 465 8.27 28.06 -0.79
C SER A 465 7.27 26.95 -1.18
N ASN A 466 6.04 27.36 -1.51
CA ASN A 466 4.99 26.44 -1.97
C ASN A 466 5.42 25.58 -3.18
N THR A 467 6.32 26.08 -4.01
CA THR A 467 6.90 25.35 -5.16
C THR A 467 7.56 24.03 -4.75
N PHE A 468 8.17 23.98 -3.58
CA PHE A 468 8.85 22.77 -3.08
C PHE A 468 8.00 21.98 -2.06
N ALA A 469 6.77 22.37 -1.81
CA ALA A 469 5.93 21.73 -0.79
C ALA A 469 5.80 20.21 -1.02
N ALA A 470 5.43 19.76 -2.22
CA ALA A 470 5.27 18.34 -2.54
C ALA A 470 6.60 17.56 -2.44
N ALA A 471 7.71 18.17 -2.87
CA ALA A 471 9.06 17.60 -2.71
C ALA A 471 9.44 17.49 -1.23
N GLY A 472 9.12 18.51 -0.42
CA GLY A 472 9.30 18.49 1.03
C GLY A 472 8.50 17.37 1.71
N MET A 473 7.25 17.13 1.27
CA MET A 473 6.45 15.99 1.77
C MET A 473 7.12 14.65 1.46
N MET A 474 7.69 14.49 0.25
CA MET A 474 8.43 13.27 -0.13
C MET A 474 9.73 13.10 0.67
N LEU A 475 10.44 14.20 0.96
CA LEU A 475 11.63 14.16 1.81
C LEU A 475 11.27 13.73 3.24
N GLY A 476 10.21 14.28 3.81
CA GLY A 476 9.68 13.88 5.11
C GLY A 476 9.32 12.39 5.15
N ASN A 477 8.71 11.86 4.08
CA ASN A 477 8.47 10.42 3.94
C ASN A 477 9.78 9.63 3.92
N ALA A 478 10.77 10.02 3.11
CA ALA A 478 12.05 9.31 2.98
C ALA A 478 12.79 9.21 4.32
N VAL A 479 12.88 10.32 5.06
CA VAL A 479 13.50 10.35 6.39
C VAL A 479 12.73 9.50 7.39
N SER A 480 11.40 9.56 7.39
CA SER A 480 10.56 8.76 8.28
C SER A 480 10.68 7.25 8.01
N TYR A 481 10.77 6.85 6.75
CA TYR A 481 10.99 5.43 6.39
C TYR A 481 12.37 4.93 6.84
N LEU A 482 13.40 5.78 6.73
CA LEU A 482 14.72 5.45 7.26
C LEU A 482 14.69 5.31 8.79
N ALA A 483 14.03 6.22 9.49
CA ALA A 483 13.82 6.13 10.94
C ALA A 483 13.05 4.85 11.32
N ALA A 484 11.98 4.52 10.59
CA ALA A 484 11.22 3.29 10.79
C ALA A 484 12.09 2.04 10.63
N ALA A 485 12.95 1.99 9.61
CA ALA A 485 13.87 0.88 9.40
C ALA A 485 14.88 0.75 10.55
N ILE A 486 15.45 1.87 11.02
CA ILE A 486 16.42 1.88 12.11
C ILE A 486 15.75 1.45 13.43
N ILE A 487 14.61 2.04 13.80
CA ILE A 487 13.90 1.72 15.03
C ILE A 487 13.46 0.25 15.02
N SER A 488 12.93 -0.24 13.89
CA SER A 488 12.52 -1.64 13.74
C SER A 488 13.71 -2.59 13.88
N ALA A 489 14.88 -2.26 13.29
CA ALA A 489 16.09 -3.06 13.44
C ALA A 489 16.58 -3.11 14.89
N MET A 490 16.51 -1.99 15.62
CA MET A 490 16.88 -1.92 17.04
C MET A 490 15.97 -2.78 17.91
N LEU A 491 14.66 -2.77 17.65
CA LEU A 491 13.66 -3.53 18.42
C LEU A 491 13.62 -5.03 18.05
N LEU A 492 14.01 -5.40 16.83
CA LEU A 492 14.14 -6.80 16.42
C LEU A 492 15.36 -7.47 17.07
N ARG A 493 16.47 -6.73 17.24
CA ARG A 493 17.74 -7.27 17.76
C ARG A 493 17.62 -8.03 19.09
N PRO A 494 16.95 -7.54 20.14
CA PRO A 494 16.80 -8.29 21.39
C PRO A 494 15.93 -9.56 21.27
N ARG A 495 15.09 -9.66 20.23
CA ARG A 495 14.16 -10.78 20.02
C ARG A 495 14.73 -11.92 19.19
N VAL A 496 15.41 -11.56 18.09
CA VAL A 496 15.93 -12.54 17.13
C VAL A 496 17.46 -12.63 17.13
N GLY A 497 18.14 -11.79 17.92
CA GLY A 497 19.60 -11.77 17.97
C GLY A 497 20.23 -10.80 16.96
N ARG A 498 21.52 -10.99 16.68
CA ARG A 498 22.29 -10.10 15.79
C ARG A 498 21.86 -10.25 14.34
N ILE A 499 21.20 -9.27 13.76
CA ILE A 499 20.73 -9.24 12.34
C ILE A 499 21.89 -9.19 11.32
N GLY A 500 23.14 -9.21 11.77
CA GLY A 500 24.28 -9.13 10.86
C GLY A 500 24.47 -7.72 10.25
N LEU A 501 24.20 -6.66 11.01
CA LEU A 501 24.28 -5.27 10.55
C LEU A 501 25.58 -4.92 9.84
N GLY A 502 26.73 -5.44 10.26
CA GLY A 502 28.00 -5.20 9.59
C GLY A 502 28.04 -5.72 8.15
N ARG A 503 27.39 -6.86 7.89
CA ARG A 503 27.27 -7.42 6.53
C ARG A 503 26.29 -6.59 5.69
N ILE A 504 25.17 -6.19 6.28
CA ILE A 504 24.19 -5.29 5.63
C ILE A 504 24.86 -3.99 5.26
N MET A 505 25.51 -3.30 6.21
CA MET A 505 26.18 -2.02 5.97
C MET A 505 27.29 -2.10 4.90
N ARG A 506 28.05 -3.19 4.89
CA ARG A 506 29.08 -3.38 3.85
C ARG A 506 28.44 -3.53 2.46
N THR A 507 27.35 -4.29 2.33
CA THR A 507 26.62 -4.41 1.05
C THR A 507 25.98 -3.11 0.67
N LEU A 508 25.30 -2.42 1.60
CA LEU A 508 24.72 -1.09 1.35
C LEU A 508 25.77 -0.07 0.90
N GLY A 509 26.94 -0.03 1.54
CA GLY A 509 28.03 0.85 1.11
C GLY A 509 28.46 0.59 -0.34
N ARG A 510 28.59 -0.69 -0.74
CA ARG A 510 28.88 -1.06 -2.14
C ARG A 510 27.75 -0.68 -3.10
N VAL A 511 26.49 -0.90 -2.68
CA VAL A 511 25.30 -0.49 -3.45
C VAL A 511 25.27 1.01 -3.66
N VAL A 512 25.55 1.80 -2.62
CA VAL A 512 25.61 3.27 -2.71
C VAL A 512 26.72 3.71 -3.66
N VAL A 513 27.92 3.14 -3.58
CA VAL A 513 29.02 3.46 -4.52
C VAL A 513 28.64 3.13 -5.96
N ALA A 514 28.04 1.96 -6.21
CA ALA A 514 27.57 1.57 -7.54
C ALA A 514 26.44 2.51 -8.04
N ALA A 515 25.52 2.88 -7.15
CA ALA A 515 24.42 3.79 -7.45
C ALA A 515 24.93 5.22 -7.79
N LEU A 516 25.87 5.75 -7.01
CA LEU A 516 26.48 7.06 -7.28
C LEU A 516 27.26 7.07 -8.61
N GLY A 517 28.03 6.01 -8.89
CA GLY A 517 28.70 5.86 -10.18
C GLY A 517 27.74 5.80 -11.36
N ALA A 518 26.64 5.03 -11.21
CA ALA A 518 25.59 4.96 -12.23
C ALA A 518 24.84 6.30 -12.38
N ALA A 519 24.59 7.02 -11.28
CA ALA A 519 23.98 8.34 -11.30
C ALA A 519 24.87 9.36 -12.04
N LEU A 520 26.17 9.36 -11.77
CA LEU A 520 27.13 10.25 -12.45
C LEU A 520 27.11 10.00 -13.96
N VAL A 521 27.21 8.74 -14.40
CA VAL A 521 27.15 8.41 -15.84
C VAL A 521 25.80 8.78 -16.43
N GLY A 522 24.70 8.53 -15.73
CA GLY A 522 23.37 8.93 -16.16
C GLY A 522 23.22 10.44 -16.35
N VAL A 523 23.70 11.24 -15.39
CA VAL A 523 23.71 12.72 -15.49
C VAL A 523 24.54 13.18 -16.69
N LEU A 524 25.74 12.62 -16.88
CA LEU A 524 26.59 12.96 -18.02
C LEU A 524 25.92 12.63 -19.36
N VAL A 525 25.25 11.48 -19.46
CA VAL A 525 24.52 11.07 -20.67
C VAL A 525 23.36 12.03 -20.94
N VAL A 526 22.57 12.37 -19.92
CA VAL A 526 21.44 13.31 -20.06
C VAL A 526 21.94 14.72 -20.43
N ALA A 527 23.06 15.16 -19.85
CA ALA A 527 23.63 16.49 -20.13
C ALA A 527 24.14 16.65 -21.59
N VAL A 528 24.55 15.55 -22.25
CA VAL A 528 24.99 15.56 -23.65
C VAL A 528 23.80 15.50 -24.61
N LEU A 529 22.67 14.96 -24.19
CA LEU A 529 21.47 14.85 -24.99
C LEU A 529 20.70 16.20 -25.00
N PRO A 530 20.24 16.69 -26.18
CA PRO A 530 19.58 17.98 -26.25
C PRO A 530 18.20 17.96 -25.57
N GLY A 531 17.86 19.06 -24.91
CA GLY A 531 16.53 19.38 -24.41
C GLY A 531 16.55 20.01 -23.01
N ASP A 532 15.93 21.20 -22.90
CA ASP A 532 15.59 21.79 -21.61
C ASP A 532 14.43 21.00 -21.00
N PRO A 533 14.43 20.66 -19.69
CA PRO A 533 13.32 19.97 -19.02
C PRO A 533 11.93 20.59 -19.24
N ALA A 534 11.85 21.91 -19.37
CA ALA A 534 10.59 22.64 -19.59
C ALA A 534 10.05 22.44 -21.03
N ASP A 535 10.95 22.43 -22.03
CA ASP A 535 10.60 22.35 -23.45
C ASP A 535 10.89 20.97 -24.09
N LEU A 536 11.27 19.99 -23.27
CA LEU A 536 11.65 18.67 -23.72
C LEU A 536 10.52 18.00 -24.52
N SER A 537 10.72 17.77 -25.83
CA SER A 537 9.74 17.05 -26.64
C SER A 537 9.58 15.59 -26.17
N TRP A 538 8.41 14.99 -26.42
CA TRP A 538 8.17 13.60 -26.07
C TRP A 538 9.21 12.64 -26.66
N ALA A 539 9.57 12.84 -27.93
CA ALA A 539 10.55 12.01 -28.62
C ALA A 539 11.95 12.13 -27.99
N ALA A 540 12.38 13.37 -27.67
CA ALA A 540 13.68 13.61 -27.03
C ALA A 540 13.68 13.01 -25.60
N ALA A 541 12.59 13.14 -24.84
CA ALA A 541 12.43 12.53 -23.54
C ALA A 541 12.49 10.99 -23.62
N ALA A 542 11.83 10.38 -24.61
CA ALA A 542 11.89 8.94 -24.82
C ALA A 542 13.31 8.44 -25.14
N VAL A 543 14.05 9.20 -25.97
CA VAL A 543 15.47 8.91 -26.28
C VAL A 543 16.34 9.02 -25.03
N GLN A 544 16.17 10.11 -24.25
CA GLN A 544 16.90 10.28 -22.99
C GLN A 544 16.57 9.15 -21.99
N LEU A 545 15.32 8.72 -21.91
CA LEU A 545 14.88 7.63 -21.03
C LEU A 545 15.53 6.30 -21.42
N VAL A 546 15.54 5.96 -22.72
CA VAL A 546 16.10 4.70 -23.20
C VAL A 546 17.63 4.69 -23.07
N ILE A 547 18.31 5.72 -23.57
CA ILE A 547 19.78 5.79 -23.55
C ILE A 547 20.27 5.98 -22.11
N GLY A 548 19.69 6.91 -21.36
CA GLY A 548 20.04 7.16 -19.97
C GLY A 548 19.75 5.95 -19.07
N GLY A 549 18.60 5.31 -19.25
CA GLY A 549 18.24 4.09 -18.51
C GLY A 549 19.18 2.92 -18.82
N ALA A 550 19.55 2.71 -20.09
CA ALA A 550 20.53 1.70 -20.49
C ALA A 550 21.93 1.99 -19.92
N ALA A 551 22.37 3.25 -19.97
CA ALA A 551 23.65 3.68 -19.41
C ALA A 551 23.71 3.48 -17.88
N ILE A 552 22.67 3.92 -17.16
CA ILE A 552 22.54 3.73 -15.71
C ILE A 552 22.54 2.23 -15.37
N GLY A 553 21.72 1.44 -16.07
CA GLY A 553 21.59 0.01 -15.83
C GLY A 553 22.91 -0.74 -16.09
N ALA A 554 23.56 -0.48 -17.22
CA ALA A 554 24.84 -1.10 -17.59
C ALA A 554 25.96 -0.72 -16.60
N THR A 555 26.05 0.57 -16.23
CA THR A 555 27.06 1.05 -15.28
C THR A 555 26.83 0.47 -13.90
N TYR A 556 25.57 0.46 -13.41
CA TYR A 556 25.23 -0.13 -12.13
C TYR A 556 25.58 -1.61 -12.09
N LEU A 557 25.19 -2.38 -13.10
CA LEU A 557 25.50 -3.83 -13.17
C LEU A 557 27.01 -4.07 -13.26
N GLY A 558 27.74 -3.29 -14.06
CA GLY A 558 29.19 -3.37 -14.16
C GLY A 558 29.88 -3.09 -12.82
N LEU A 559 29.51 -2.00 -12.14
CA LEU A 559 30.05 -1.65 -10.81
C LEU A 559 29.61 -2.65 -9.73
N ALA A 560 28.40 -3.15 -9.78
CA ALA A 560 27.92 -4.17 -8.84
C ALA A 560 28.71 -5.48 -8.95
N MET A 561 29.04 -5.90 -10.17
CA MET A 561 29.91 -7.07 -10.41
C MET A 561 31.35 -6.79 -9.97
N LEU A 562 31.91 -5.61 -10.28
CA LEU A 562 33.26 -5.22 -9.85
C LEU A 562 33.40 -5.16 -8.33
N LEU A 563 32.41 -4.60 -7.65
CA LEU A 563 32.34 -4.51 -6.18
C LEU A 563 31.90 -5.82 -5.51
N ARG A 564 31.67 -6.87 -6.31
CA ARG A 564 31.24 -8.20 -5.86
C ARG A 564 30.00 -8.15 -4.96
N ILE A 565 28.94 -7.52 -5.45
CA ILE A 565 27.62 -7.52 -4.79
C ILE A 565 26.96 -8.88 -5.11
N GLY A 566 27.04 -9.84 -4.15
CA GLY A 566 26.60 -11.22 -4.34
C GLY A 566 25.12 -11.33 -4.74
N GLU A 567 24.27 -10.46 -4.23
CA GLU A 567 22.84 -10.41 -4.49
C GLU A 567 22.52 -10.16 -5.98
N ILE A 568 23.29 -9.31 -6.64
CA ILE A 568 23.14 -9.04 -8.09
C ILE A 568 23.64 -10.23 -8.91
N THR A 569 24.77 -10.84 -8.52
CA THR A 569 25.29 -12.04 -9.22
C THR A 569 24.32 -13.23 -9.13
N GLU A 570 23.61 -13.39 -8.01
CA GLU A 570 22.54 -14.38 -7.88
C GLU A 570 21.37 -14.12 -8.84
N VAL A 571 20.89 -12.88 -8.94
CA VAL A 571 19.79 -12.49 -9.83
C VAL A 571 20.20 -12.70 -11.30
N VAL A 572 21.37 -12.22 -11.69
CA VAL A 572 21.91 -12.41 -13.05
C VAL A 572 22.06 -13.90 -13.37
N GLY A 573 22.55 -14.70 -12.42
CA GLY A 573 22.68 -16.16 -12.58
C GLY A 573 21.33 -16.88 -12.73
N MET A 574 20.28 -16.42 -12.05
CA MET A 574 18.91 -16.95 -12.21
C MET A 574 18.35 -16.65 -13.61
N VAL A 575 18.50 -15.41 -14.07
CA VAL A 575 18.04 -14.99 -15.41
C VAL A 575 18.78 -15.78 -16.50
N ARG A 576 20.10 -15.91 -16.36
CA ARG A 576 20.95 -16.65 -17.32
C ARG A 576 20.53 -18.12 -17.43
N ARG A 577 20.23 -18.78 -16.31
CA ARG A 577 19.72 -20.17 -16.27
C ARG A 577 18.35 -20.31 -16.93
N ARG A 578 17.44 -19.33 -16.79
CA ARG A 578 16.12 -19.36 -17.46
C ARG A 578 16.20 -19.11 -18.96
N LEU A 579 17.21 -18.39 -19.43
CA LEU A 579 17.44 -18.13 -20.85
C LEU A 579 18.23 -19.26 -21.54
N GLY A 580 18.48 -20.39 -20.86
CA GLY A 580 19.14 -21.56 -21.45
C GLY A 580 20.64 -21.40 -21.69
N ARG A 581 21.28 -20.50 -20.97
CA ARG A 581 22.72 -20.25 -21.05
C ARG A 581 23.40 -20.40 -19.70
#